data_4c31bdcf03e263703691fdb1b346c2b2
#
_entry.id   4c31bdcf03e263703691fdb1b346c2b2
#
_cell.length_a   1.000
_cell.length_b   1.000
_cell.length_c   1.000
_cell.angle_alpha   90.00
_cell.angle_beta   90.00
_cell.angle_gamma   90.00
#
_symmetry.space_group_name_H-M   'P 1'
#
loop_
_entity.id
_entity.type
_entity.pdbx_description
1 polymer ?
#
loop_
_entity_poly.entity_id
_entity_poly.type
_entity_poly.pdbx_seq_one_letter_code
_entity_poly.pdbx_strand_id
1 'polypeptide(L)'
;MHGADVQAQPMQMMRVAAGGAPTMPGQDTFGAIAEIVEILEADPDTDWTKVDIERLRQHLVDMNEVMLRAAVTQTPVPGGLVMDITGSGRTEQAIRAMVVPHSVELDRMPQWSAKADSIAGGVRLTVIAKKPDDAKLAARIRGLGFAGLITEGAHHQPHHLAMARGKALSGHTH
;
A
#
# COMPACT_ATOMS: atom_id res chain seq x y z
N MET A 1 -42.60 31.36 20.90
CA MET A 1 -41.34 30.73 21.33
C MET A 1 -41.41 29.25 20.97
N HIS A 2 -40.80 28.88 19.83
CA HIS A 2 -40.69 27.49 19.42
C HIS A 2 -39.18 27.20 19.33
N GLY A 3 -38.70 26.43 20.30
CA GLY A 3 -37.35 25.90 20.29
C GLY A 3 -37.27 24.77 19.27
N ALA A 4 -36.36 24.92 18.32
CA ALA A 4 -36.01 23.88 17.39
C ALA A 4 -34.94 22.98 18.05
N ASP A 5 -35.36 21.77 18.46
CA ASP A 5 -34.43 20.71 18.84
C ASP A 5 -33.65 20.25 17.60
N VAL A 6 -32.38 20.60 17.56
CA VAL A 6 -31.44 20.00 16.60
C VAL A 6 -30.99 18.67 17.18
N GLN A 7 -31.66 17.60 16.80
CA GLN A 7 -31.21 16.25 17.08
C GLN A 7 -29.97 15.94 16.24
N ALA A 8 -28.81 15.85 16.91
CA ALA A 8 -27.62 15.29 16.33
C ALA A 8 -27.85 13.80 16.08
N GLN A 9 -27.90 13.40 14.81
CA GLN A 9 -27.95 12.00 14.43
C GLN A 9 -26.56 11.37 14.64
N PRO A 10 -26.47 10.22 15.33
CA PRO A 10 -25.23 9.49 15.45
C PRO A 10 -24.83 8.96 14.07
N MET A 11 -23.59 9.25 13.64
CA MET A 11 -23.00 8.64 12.44
C MET A 11 -22.95 7.13 12.65
N GLN A 12 -23.80 6.43 11.95
CA GLN A 12 -23.88 4.98 11.95
C GLN A 12 -22.69 4.44 11.15
N MET A 13 -21.70 3.85 11.84
CA MET A 13 -20.64 3.09 11.19
C MET A 13 -21.26 1.89 10.47
N MET A 14 -21.44 2.00 9.17
CA MET A 14 -21.87 0.87 8.34
C MET A 14 -20.74 -0.15 8.19
N ARG A 15 -20.98 -1.34 8.72
CA ARG A 15 -20.13 -2.52 8.42
C ARG A 15 -20.34 -2.95 6.98
N VAL A 16 -19.24 -3.10 6.24
CA VAL A 16 -19.29 -3.59 4.85
C VAL A 16 -19.48 -5.09 4.84
N ALA A 17 -20.55 -5.52 4.18
CA ALA A 17 -20.67 -6.89 3.71
C ALA A 17 -19.84 -7.07 2.43
N ALA A 18 -19.29 -8.26 2.18
CA ALA A 18 -18.58 -8.59 0.95
C ALA A 18 -19.46 -8.25 -0.28
N GLY A 19 -19.00 -7.30 -1.10
CA GLY A 19 -19.75 -6.78 -2.25
C GLY A 19 -20.47 -5.46 -2.04
N GLY A 20 -20.32 -4.81 -0.87
CA GLY A 20 -20.91 -3.52 -0.56
C GLY A 20 -20.12 -2.31 -1.05
N ALA A 21 -20.70 -1.10 -0.88
CA ALA A 21 -20.02 0.16 -1.17
C ALA A 21 -18.75 0.33 -0.29
N PRO A 22 -17.69 1.02 -0.79
CA PRO A 22 -16.49 1.29 0.00
C PRO A 22 -16.84 2.01 1.31
N THR A 23 -16.36 1.50 2.44
CA THR A 23 -16.63 2.06 3.77
C THR A 23 -15.38 2.59 4.44
N MET A 24 -14.19 2.27 3.90
CA MET A 24 -12.96 2.87 4.39
C MET A 24 -12.89 4.31 3.87
N PRO A 25 -12.68 5.33 4.74
CA PRO A 25 -12.32 6.65 4.26
C PRO A 25 -11.10 6.48 3.36
N GLY A 26 -11.11 7.12 2.18
CA GLY A 26 -9.96 7.10 1.30
C GLY A 26 -8.71 7.33 2.15
N GLN A 27 -7.72 6.43 2.05
CA GLN A 27 -6.52 6.48 2.89
C GLN A 27 -5.63 7.62 2.40
N ASP A 28 -6.02 8.82 2.73
CA ASP A 28 -5.11 9.93 2.71
C ASP A 28 -4.11 9.80 3.87
N THR A 29 -3.02 10.48 3.76
CA THR A 29 -1.95 10.51 4.78
C THR A 29 -2.49 10.82 6.17
N PHE A 30 -3.51 11.67 6.25
CA PHE A 30 -4.11 12.10 7.50
C PHE A 30 -4.87 10.95 8.19
N GLY A 31 -5.72 10.24 7.44
CA GLY A 31 -6.47 9.10 7.98
C GLY A 31 -5.57 7.95 8.45
N ALA A 32 -4.54 7.64 7.67
CA ALA A 32 -3.56 6.60 8.04
C ALA A 32 -2.80 6.95 9.33
N ILE A 33 -2.38 8.19 9.49
CA ILE A 33 -1.70 8.66 10.72
C ILE A 33 -2.67 8.65 11.91
N ALA A 34 -3.90 9.12 11.73
CA ALA A 34 -4.90 9.16 12.80
C ALA A 34 -5.16 7.76 13.37
N GLU A 35 -5.36 6.75 12.52
CA GLU A 35 -5.56 5.36 12.96
C GLU A 35 -4.33 4.82 13.74
N ILE A 36 -3.12 5.07 13.25
CA ILE A 36 -1.90 4.64 13.96
C ILE A 36 -1.76 5.33 15.32
N VAL A 37 -2.08 6.62 15.42
CA VAL A 37 -2.06 7.35 16.70
C VAL A 37 -3.08 6.76 17.67
N GLU A 38 -4.32 6.48 17.23
CA GLU A 38 -5.34 5.84 18.06
C GLU A 38 -4.88 4.48 18.60
N ILE A 39 -4.25 3.66 17.75
CA ILE A 39 -3.72 2.34 18.16
C ILE A 39 -2.61 2.52 19.22
N LEU A 40 -1.70 3.47 19.03
CA LEU A 40 -0.61 3.72 19.97
C LEU A 40 -1.13 4.27 21.31
N GLU A 41 -2.14 5.14 21.28
CA GLU A 41 -2.77 5.71 22.50
C GLU A 41 -3.58 4.66 23.27
N ALA A 42 -4.22 3.72 22.57
CA ALA A 42 -4.98 2.65 23.19
C ALA A 42 -4.12 1.55 23.84
N ASP A 43 -2.85 1.43 23.43
CA ASP A 43 -1.92 0.44 23.96
C ASP A 43 -1.14 1.03 25.14
N PRO A 44 -1.41 0.57 26.41
CA PRO A 44 -0.73 1.10 27.60
C PRO A 44 0.77 0.77 27.62
N ASP A 45 1.22 -0.20 26.83
CA ASP A 45 2.63 -0.60 26.74
C ASP A 45 3.41 0.17 25.66
N THR A 46 2.80 1.19 25.06
CA THR A 46 3.47 2.03 24.06
C THR A 46 4.64 2.79 24.66
N ASP A 47 5.84 2.50 24.16
CA ASP A 47 7.06 3.26 24.51
C ASP A 47 7.14 4.55 23.69
N TRP A 48 6.56 5.62 24.19
CA TRP A 48 6.49 6.92 23.53
C TRP A 48 7.86 7.55 23.28
N THR A 49 8.92 7.10 23.95
CA THR A 49 10.29 7.58 23.69
C THR A 49 10.85 7.07 22.36
N LYS A 50 10.24 6.03 21.80
CA LYS A 50 10.63 5.41 20.51
C LYS A 50 9.65 5.70 19.39
N VAL A 51 8.49 6.28 19.70
CA VAL A 51 7.50 6.63 18.68
C VAL A 51 8.03 7.75 17.79
N ASP A 52 7.94 7.55 16.48
CA ASP A 52 8.37 8.50 15.45
C ASP A 52 7.30 8.61 14.36
N ILE A 53 6.31 9.47 14.60
CA ILE A 53 5.23 9.74 13.64
C ILE A 53 5.76 10.52 12.42
N GLU A 54 6.81 11.32 12.57
CA GLU A 54 7.41 12.02 11.42
C GLU A 54 8.01 11.05 10.40
N ARG A 55 8.63 9.96 10.86
CA ARG A 55 9.12 8.90 9.98
C ARG A 55 7.98 8.24 9.20
N LEU A 56 6.85 7.97 9.88
CA LEU A 56 5.64 7.46 9.22
C LEU A 56 5.12 8.46 8.17
N ARG A 57 5.06 9.75 8.52
CA ARG A 57 4.64 10.80 7.58
C ARG A 57 5.52 10.83 6.32
N GLN A 58 6.84 10.74 6.47
CA GLN A 58 7.77 10.70 5.33
C GLN A 58 7.52 9.48 4.44
N HIS A 59 7.29 8.32 5.03
CA HIS A 59 6.95 7.12 4.28
C HIS A 59 5.64 7.29 3.48
N LEU A 60 4.61 7.88 4.07
CA LEU A 60 3.34 8.15 3.38
C LEU A 60 3.48 9.19 2.26
N VAL A 61 4.37 10.17 2.43
CA VAL A 61 4.74 11.09 1.33
C VAL A 61 5.37 10.31 0.18
N ASP A 62 6.28 9.39 0.45
CA ASP A 62 6.91 8.56 -0.58
C ASP A 62 5.90 7.63 -1.27
N MET A 63 4.93 7.08 -0.54
CA MET A 63 3.81 6.34 -1.14
C MET A 63 3.02 7.21 -2.13
N ASN A 64 2.73 8.45 -1.75
CA ASN A 64 2.05 9.41 -2.64
C ASN A 64 2.90 9.76 -3.87
N GLU A 65 4.21 9.93 -3.71
CA GLU A 65 5.12 10.15 -4.85
C GLU A 65 5.02 9.00 -5.87
N VAL A 66 5.02 7.75 -5.40
CA VAL A 66 4.89 6.59 -6.27
C VAL A 66 3.52 6.54 -6.94
N MET A 67 2.43 6.71 -6.17
CA MET A 67 1.06 6.57 -6.69
C MET A 67 0.65 7.71 -7.62
N LEU A 68 1.09 8.94 -7.36
CA LEU A 68 0.60 10.13 -8.05
C LEU A 68 1.56 10.68 -9.11
N ARG A 69 2.86 10.35 -9.02
CA ARG A 69 3.89 10.96 -9.87
C ARG A 69 4.69 9.99 -10.69
N ALA A 70 4.67 8.68 -10.39
CA ALA A 70 5.36 7.71 -11.23
C ALA A 70 4.71 7.61 -12.60
N ALA A 71 5.54 7.54 -13.64
CA ALA A 71 5.10 7.13 -14.96
C ALA A 71 5.10 5.61 -15.02
N VAL A 72 4.00 5.01 -15.47
CA VAL A 72 3.84 3.55 -15.54
C VAL A 72 3.46 3.14 -16.95
N THR A 73 4.32 2.31 -17.56
CA THR A 73 4.01 1.63 -18.83
C THR A 73 3.73 0.18 -18.55
N GLN A 74 2.57 -0.31 -18.96
CA GLN A 74 2.11 -1.67 -18.69
C GLN A 74 1.97 -2.45 -20.00
N THR A 75 2.62 -3.61 -20.06
CA THR A 75 2.63 -4.49 -21.23
C THR A 75 2.12 -5.87 -20.83
N PRO A 76 0.96 -6.31 -21.35
CA PRO A 76 0.50 -7.67 -21.18
C PRO A 76 1.50 -8.68 -21.73
N VAL A 77 1.75 -9.73 -20.97
CA VAL A 77 2.57 -10.87 -21.38
C VAL A 77 1.80 -12.16 -21.13
N PRO A 78 2.22 -13.30 -21.69
CA PRO A 78 1.57 -14.59 -21.39
C PRO A 78 1.53 -14.83 -19.87
N GLY A 79 0.32 -15.05 -19.34
CA GLY A 79 0.08 -15.31 -17.93
C GLY A 79 0.14 -14.08 -16.99
N GLY A 80 0.42 -12.88 -17.47
CA GLY A 80 0.55 -11.74 -16.56
C GLY A 80 0.80 -10.39 -17.20
N LEU A 81 1.63 -9.60 -16.51
CA LEU A 81 1.88 -8.20 -16.82
C LEU A 81 3.33 -7.82 -16.50
N VAL A 82 3.94 -7.04 -17.38
CA VAL A 82 5.20 -6.34 -17.15
C VAL A 82 4.90 -4.86 -17.01
N MET A 83 5.46 -4.23 -15.99
CA MET A 83 5.22 -2.82 -15.65
C MET A 83 6.56 -2.11 -15.48
N ASP A 84 6.82 -1.09 -16.29
CA ASP A 84 7.95 -0.18 -16.12
C ASP A 84 7.47 1.03 -15.32
N ILE A 85 7.97 1.15 -14.11
CA ILE A 85 7.62 2.21 -13.18
C ILE A 85 8.83 3.15 -13.09
N THR A 86 8.67 4.38 -13.57
CA THR A 86 9.76 5.34 -13.68
C THR A 86 9.40 6.71 -13.10
N GLY A 87 10.40 7.46 -12.74
CA GLY A 87 10.29 8.83 -12.24
C GLY A 87 11.65 9.50 -12.18
N SER A 88 11.71 10.65 -11.54
CA SER A 88 12.95 11.40 -11.33
C SER A 88 13.05 11.90 -9.89
N GLY A 89 14.26 12.16 -9.42
CA GLY A 89 14.51 12.72 -8.09
C GLY A 89 13.89 11.86 -6.98
N ARG A 90 13.09 12.47 -6.11
CA ARG A 90 12.43 11.78 -4.99
C ARG A 90 11.49 10.67 -5.47
N THR A 91 10.79 10.86 -6.57
CA THR A 91 9.89 9.84 -7.14
C THR A 91 10.66 8.58 -7.53
N GLU A 92 11.80 8.69 -8.20
CA GLU A 92 12.64 7.53 -8.53
C GLU A 92 13.14 6.81 -7.27
N GLN A 93 13.60 7.56 -6.28
CA GLN A 93 14.05 7.00 -5.00
C GLN A 93 12.92 6.25 -4.28
N ALA A 94 11.73 6.84 -4.23
CA ALA A 94 10.55 6.22 -3.64
C ALA A 94 10.12 4.94 -4.39
N ILE A 95 10.16 4.94 -5.73
CA ILE A 95 9.88 3.75 -6.55
C ILE A 95 10.82 2.60 -6.17
N ARG A 96 12.12 2.86 -6.11
CA ARG A 96 13.10 1.82 -5.76
C ARG A 96 12.92 1.31 -4.33
N ALA A 97 12.69 2.22 -3.38
CA ALA A 97 12.53 1.90 -1.97
C ALA A 97 11.23 1.11 -1.67
N MET A 98 10.20 1.24 -2.51
CA MET A 98 8.90 0.62 -2.27
C MET A 98 8.63 -0.58 -3.16
N VAL A 99 8.87 -0.48 -4.47
CA VAL A 99 8.51 -1.53 -5.43
C VAL A 99 9.39 -2.77 -5.25
N VAL A 100 10.68 -2.60 -4.99
CA VAL A 100 11.60 -3.73 -4.83
C VAL A 100 11.24 -4.60 -3.63
N PRO A 101 11.09 -4.08 -2.40
CA PRO A 101 10.65 -4.90 -1.26
C PRO A 101 9.25 -5.48 -1.46
N HIS A 102 8.34 -4.71 -2.05
CA HIS A 102 6.96 -5.17 -2.30
C HIS A 102 6.91 -6.33 -3.31
N SER A 103 7.79 -6.35 -4.29
CA SER A 103 7.89 -7.48 -5.22
C SER A 103 8.21 -8.80 -4.52
N VAL A 104 9.01 -8.76 -3.45
CA VAL A 104 9.30 -9.93 -2.62
C VAL A 104 8.05 -10.41 -1.88
N GLU A 105 7.26 -9.48 -1.35
CA GLU A 105 5.98 -9.82 -0.70
C GLU A 105 4.97 -10.41 -1.70
N LEU A 106 4.88 -9.84 -2.91
CA LEU A 106 4.06 -10.40 -3.98
C LEU A 106 4.50 -11.81 -4.37
N ASP A 107 5.81 -12.06 -4.47
CA ASP A 107 6.37 -13.37 -4.84
C ASP A 107 6.09 -14.47 -3.81
N ARG A 108 5.90 -14.10 -2.55
CA ARG A 108 5.49 -15.03 -1.48
C ARG A 108 4.06 -15.52 -1.59
N MET A 109 3.23 -14.83 -2.36
CA MET A 109 1.84 -15.25 -2.57
C MET A 109 1.78 -16.49 -3.48
N PRO A 110 0.97 -17.51 -3.13
CA PRO A 110 1.03 -18.81 -3.80
C PRO A 110 0.53 -18.80 -5.24
N GLN A 111 -0.28 -17.83 -5.64
CA GLN A 111 -0.96 -17.80 -6.94
C GLN A 111 -0.09 -17.31 -8.09
N TRP A 112 0.88 -16.44 -7.84
CA TRP A 112 1.75 -15.83 -8.85
C TRP A 112 3.21 -15.79 -8.44
N SER A 113 4.08 -15.46 -9.39
CA SER A 113 5.45 -15.05 -9.15
C SER A 113 5.62 -13.58 -9.48
N ALA A 114 6.47 -12.90 -8.73
CA ALA A 114 6.78 -11.50 -8.93
C ALA A 114 8.29 -11.26 -8.90
N LYS A 115 8.76 -10.37 -9.76
CA LYS A 115 10.17 -10.01 -9.86
C LYS A 115 10.31 -8.52 -10.14
N ALA A 116 11.25 -7.87 -9.46
CA ALA A 116 11.65 -6.50 -9.72
C ALA A 116 13.07 -6.45 -10.29
N ASP A 117 13.21 -5.80 -11.44
CA ASP A 117 14.51 -5.54 -12.08
C ASP A 117 14.75 -4.03 -12.12
N SER A 118 15.98 -3.61 -11.86
CA SER A 118 16.37 -2.19 -11.99
C SER A 118 16.43 -1.79 -13.45
N ILE A 119 15.79 -0.65 -13.77
CA ILE A 119 15.87 -0.03 -15.10
C ILE A 119 16.29 1.44 -14.97
N ALA A 120 16.58 2.09 -16.08
CA ALA A 120 16.85 3.52 -16.09
C ALA A 120 15.63 4.29 -15.55
N GLY A 121 15.85 5.12 -14.54
CA GLY A 121 14.81 5.94 -13.91
C GLY A 121 13.82 5.21 -13.01
N GLY A 122 14.01 3.90 -12.76
CA GLY A 122 13.06 3.19 -11.90
C GLY A 122 13.22 1.67 -11.86
N VAL A 123 12.09 0.97 -11.87
CA VAL A 123 12.00 -0.48 -11.66
C VAL A 123 11.03 -1.09 -12.69
N ARG A 124 11.41 -2.23 -13.23
CA ARG A 124 10.50 -3.12 -13.97
C ARG A 124 9.96 -4.18 -13.03
N LEU A 125 8.65 -4.17 -12.82
CA LEU A 125 7.93 -5.19 -12.05
C LEU A 125 7.25 -6.16 -13.02
N THR A 126 7.53 -7.45 -12.87
CA THR A 126 6.89 -8.52 -13.63
C THR A 126 6.09 -9.39 -12.69
N VAL A 127 4.80 -9.59 -12.98
CA VAL A 127 3.91 -10.47 -12.21
C VAL A 127 3.23 -11.45 -13.15
N ILE A 128 3.40 -12.74 -12.89
CA ILE A 128 2.92 -13.83 -13.76
C ILE A 128 2.26 -14.91 -12.92
N ALA A 129 1.11 -15.41 -13.37
CA ALA A 129 0.44 -16.56 -12.76
C ALA A 129 1.35 -17.79 -12.75
N LYS A 130 1.44 -18.49 -11.62
CA LYS A 130 2.24 -19.74 -11.50
C LYS A 130 1.72 -20.86 -12.39
N LYS A 131 0.41 -20.88 -12.66
CA LYS A 131 -0.21 -21.81 -13.62
C LYS A 131 -0.35 -21.07 -14.96
N PRO A 132 0.37 -21.48 -16.02
CA PRO A 132 0.41 -20.76 -17.29
C PRO A 132 -0.94 -20.65 -18.00
N ASP A 133 -1.86 -21.55 -17.73
CA ASP A 133 -3.20 -21.67 -18.31
C ASP A 133 -4.31 -21.01 -17.47
N ASP A 134 -3.95 -20.38 -16.33
CA ASP A 134 -4.91 -19.66 -15.49
C ASP A 134 -5.27 -18.28 -16.10
N ALA A 135 -6.16 -18.33 -17.09
CA ALA A 135 -6.63 -17.14 -17.80
C ALA A 135 -7.36 -16.16 -16.88
N LYS A 136 -8.06 -16.65 -15.86
CA LYS A 136 -8.77 -15.80 -14.89
C LYS A 136 -7.80 -15.02 -14.01
N LEU A 137 -6.74 -15.67 -13.55
CA LEU A 137 -5.71 -15.00 -12.77
C LEU A 137 -4.90 -14.02 -13.61
N ALA A 138 -4.56 -14.38 -14.85
CA ALA A 138 -3.89 -13.46 -15.77
C ALA A 138 -4.74 -12.20 -16.03
N ALA A 139 -6.05 -12.36 -16.20
CA ALA A 139 -6.98 -11.24 -16.33
C ALA A 139 -7.03 -10.38 -15.06
N ARG A 140 -7.03 -11.00 -13.88
CA ARG A 140 -6.97 -10.29 -12.59
C ARG A 140 -5.69 -9.48 -12.45
N ILE A 141 -4.52 -10.07 -12.75
CA ILE A 141 -3.22 -9.37 -12.71
C ILE A 141 -3.27 -8.12 -13.61
N ARG A 142 -3.77 -8.27 -14.85
CA ARG A 142 -3.89 -7.15 -15.79
C ARG A 142 -4.89 -6.09 -15.34
N GLY A 143 -6.01 -6.52 -14.75
CA GLY A 143 -7.03 -5.62 -14.22
C GLY A 143 -6.58 -4.83 -12.99
N LEU A 144 -5.80 -5.45 -12.10
CA LEU A 144 -5.17 -4.78 -10.96
C LEU A 144 -4.16 -3.73 -11.44
N GLY A 145 -3.36 -4.09 -12.42
CA GLY A 145 -2.28 -3.23 -12.89
C GLY A 145 -1.28 -2.89 -11.77
N PHE A 146 -0.41 -1.92 -12.02
CA PHE A 146 0.54 -1.47 -11.00
C PHE A 146 -0.15 -0.99 -9.73
N ALA A 147 -1.15 -0.12 -9.86
CA ALA A 147 -1.82 0.49 -8.71
C ALA A 147 -2.52 -0.53 -7.82
N GLY A 148 -3.16 -1.55 -8.39
CA GLY A 148 -3.76 -2.63 -7.61
C GLY A 148 -2.74 -3.58 -7.00
N LEU A 149 -1.73 -3.97 -7.78
CA LEU A 149 -0.70 -4.90 -7.32
C LEU A 149 0.16 -4.33 -6.18
N ILE A 150 0.46 -3.03 -6.19
CA ILE A 150 1.22 -2.39 -5.10
C ILE A 150 0.42 -2.35 -3.78
N THR A 151 -0.90 -2.50 -3.84
CA THR A 151 -1.76 -2.57 -2.65
C THR A 151 -2.08 -3.99 -2.19
N GLU A 152 -1.71 -5.00 -2.97
CA GLU A 152 -1.94 -6.41 -2.59
C GLU A 152 -1.10 -6.79 -1.36
N GLY A 153 -1.70 -7.59 -0.49
CA GLY A 153 -1.11 -7.96 0.79
C GLY A 153 -1.50 -7.00 1.91
N ALA A 154 -1.99 -7.58 3.02
CA ALA A 154 -2.50 -6.82 4.17
C ALA A 154 -1.38 -6.23 5.07
N HIS A 155 -0.23 -5.84 4.49
CA HIS A 155 0.95 -5.48 5.27
C HIS A 155 1.07 -3.99 5.59
N HIS A 156 0.30 -3.12 4.92
CA HIS A 156 0.53 -1.67 5.01
C HIS A 156 0.29 -1.13 6.42
N GLN A 157 -0.81 -1.44 7.07
CA GLN A 157 -1.09 -0.92 8.41
C GLN A 157 -0.20 -1.53 9.50
N PRO A 158 0.05 -2.86 9.57
CA PRO A 158 1.06 -3.41 10.47
C PRO A 158 2.46 -2.84 10.25
N HIS A 159 2.84 -2.59 8.99
CA HIS A 159 4.10 -1.96 8.62
C HIS A 159 4.17 -0.50 9.10
N HIS A 160 3.13 0.28 8.90
CA HIS A 160 3.01 1.66 9.38
C HIS A 160 3.11 1.73 10.90
N LEU A 161 2.43 0.82 11.60
CA LEU A 161 2.50 0.73 13.06
C LEU A 161 3.92 0.38 13.55
N ALA A 162 4.58 -0.60 12.92
CA ALA A 162 5.95 -0.98 13.26
C ALA A 162 6.93 0.18 13.03
N MET A 163 6.77 0.90 11.93
CA MET A 163 7.57 2.09 11.62
C MET A 163 7.38 3.20 12.66
N ALA A 164 6.14 3.50 13.01
CA ALA A 164 5.80 4.51 14.01
C ALA A 164 6.35 4.15 15.40
N ARG A 165 6.41 2.86 15.75
CA ARG A 165 7.03 2.36 16.99
C ARG A 165 8.55 2.42 16.99
N GLY A 166 9.19 2.90 15.95
CA GLY A 166 10.65 2.98 15.84
C GLY A 166 11.33 1.62 15.64
N LYS A 167 10.60 0.56 15.27
CA LYS A 167 11.19 -0.73 14.93
C LYS A 167 11.94 -0.61 13.60
N ALA A 168 13.18 -1.13 13.57
CA ALA A 168 13.87 -1.33 12.30
C ALA A 168 13.01 -2.25 11.43
N LEU A 169 12.84 -1.89 10.15
CA LEU A 169 12.22 -2.78 9.18
C LEU A 169 13.09 -4.03 9.09
N SER A 170 12.65 -5.12 9.68
CA SER A 170 13.33 -6.40 9.60
C SER A 170 13.23 -6.92 8.17
N GLY A 171 14.29 -6.74 7.43
CA GLY A 171 14.35 -7.23 6.06
C GLY A 171 15.51 -6.67 5.26
N HIS A 172 16.72 -6.63 5.83
CA HIS A 172 17.97 -6.70 5.05
C HIS A 172 19.10 -7.13 5.98
N THR A 173 19.22 -8.41 6.18
CA THR A 173 20.51 -9.03 6.44
C THR A 173 20.93 -9.76 5.18
N HIS A 174 21.96 -9.18 4.53
CA HIS A 174 22.94 -9.75 3.61
C HIS A 174 22.48 -10.71 2.53
#